data_64b6471e8d39b10ccb706a293242bec1
#
_entry.id   64b6471e8d39b10ccb706a293242bec1
#
_cell.length_a   1.000
_cell.length_b   1.000
_cell.length_c   1.000
_cell.angle_alpha   90.00
_cell.angle_beta   90.00
_cell.angle_gamma   90.00
#
_symmetry.space_group_name_H-M   'P 1'
#
loop_
_entity.id
_entity.type
_entity.pdbx_description
1 polymer ?
#
loop_
_entity_poly.entity_id
_entity_poly.type
_entity_poly.pdbx_seq_one_letter_code
_entity_poly.pdbx_strand_id
1 'polypeptide(L)'
;MKFRFLPLFLVFFFVCFSGQGFKEPPGVVIDHLSKSTEKYIGSPAICVLPDGSYVASHDEFGPRSAEFYSAITHIFVSRDKGKTWQKTATLDGQFWSNLFVHQGMLYILGTNKHHGNIVIRKSTDGGLTWTQPYDATHGLIVEGEYHTAPTPVVVHNGRIWRAVEYATGKSSQWGKRYSAMMISAPVNADLLKAESWTKSNSLPYDSTYLDGKFEAWLEGNAVLTPDGHMEDILRIHAPNLPDEYCAVVNISKDGKKASFDSKDFYRMPGASKKFTIRFDPVTQKYLSLVNTIETGYEGKTSTDRIRNAVSLISSTDLRNWKIEQRLLFHEDYRLHAFQYIDWQFDGKDIVFVSRTASEDNNGDAHSAHDANYMTFHRADDFRTLISH
;
A
#
# COMPACT_ATOMS: atom_id res chain seq x y z
N MET A 1 -89.14 6.55 -7.75
CA MET A 1 -87.97 6.93 -6.97
C MET A 1 -86.78 6.18 -7.60
N LYS A 2 -85.91 6.89 -8.34
CA LYS A 2 -84.69 6.27 -8.99
C LYS A 2 -83.49 6.68 -8.18
N PHE A 3 -82.87 5.72 -7.49
CA PHE A 3 -81.58 5.92 -6.80
C PHE A 3 -80.45 5.92 -7.82
N ARG A 4 -79.69 6.99 -7.89
CA ARG A 4 -78.43 7.10 -8.63
C ARG A 4 -77.27 6.72 -7.69
N PHE A 5 -76.57 5.64 -8.00
CA PHE A 5 -75.26 5.31 -7.37
C PHE A 5 -74.17 6.15 -8.02
N LEU A 6 -73.44 6.89 -7.22
CA LEU A 6 -72.24 7.62 -7.62
C LEU A 6 -71.01 6.72 -7.30
N PRO A 7 -70.13 6.39 -8.21
CA PRO A 7 -68.95 5.60 -7.92
C PRO A 7 -67.90 6.50 -7.25
N LEU A 8 -67.45 6.08 -6.07
CA LEU A 8 -66.32 6.71 -5.35
C LEU A 8 -65.00 6.21 -5.99
N PHE A 9 -64.31 7.09 -6.72
CA PHE A 9 -62.95 6.80 -7.23
C PHE A 9 -61.95 7.03 -6.07
N LEU A 10 -61.38 5.93 -5.53
CA LEU A 10 -60.24 5.97 -4.65
C LEU A 10 -58.95 6.20 -5.49
N VAL A 11 -58.39 7.37 -5.43
CA VAL A 11 -57.07 7.67 -6.03
C VAL A 11 -56.00 7.20 -5.06
N PHE A 12 -55.34 6.08 -5.38
CA PHE A 12 -54.14 5.68 -4.67
C PHE A 12 -52.97 6.55 -5.13
N PHE A 13 -52.47 7.43 -4.28
CA PHE A 13 -51.17 8.06 -4.48
C PHE A 13 -50.07 7.05 -4.18
N PHE A 14 -49.45 6.51 -5.22
CA PHE A 14 -48.14 5.84 -5.09
C PHE A 14 -47.09 6.91 -4.81
N VAL A 15 -46.67 7.06 -3.57
CA VAL A 15 -45.44 7.78 -3.25
C VAL A 15 -44.31 6.87 -3.63
N CYS A 16 -43.72 7.09 -4.83
CA CYS A 16 -42.42 6.53 -5.17
C CYS A 16 -41.39 7.19 -4.25
N PHE A 17 -41.00 6.50 -3.19
CA PHE A 17 -39.72 6.79 -2.54
C PHE A 17 -38.62 6.40 -3.58
N SER A 18 -38.10 7.39 -4.28
CA SER A 18 -36.79 7.26 -4.92
C SER A 18 -35.76 7.20 -3.80
N GLY A 19 -35.51 6.01 -3.28
CA GLY A 19 -34.31 5.76 -2.49
C GLY A 19 -33.12 6.19 -3.37
N GLN A 20 -32.34 7.17 -2.96
CA GLN A 20 -31.04 7.39 -3.54
C GLN A 20 -30.28 6.08 -3.32
N GLY A 21 -30.11 5.32 -4.43
CA GLY A 21 -29.36 4.08 -4.38
C GLY A 21 -27.92 4.41 -3.93
N PHE A 22 -27.41 3.61 -3.05
CA PHE A 22 -26.01 3.57 -2.65
C PHE A 22 -25.13 3.66 -3.91
N LYS A 23 -24.14 4.56 -3.89
CA LYS A 23 -23.17 4.71 -4.98
C LYS A 23 -21.97 3.82 -4.69
N GLU A 24 -21.75 2.80 -5.52
CA GLU A 24 -20.57 1.94 -5.39
C GLU A 24 -19.27 2.77 -5.48
N PRO A 25 -18.23 2.36 -4.73
CA PRO A 25 -16.93 3.02 -4.84
C PRO A 25 -16.37 2.89 -6.26
N PRO A 26 -15.55 3.83 -6.74
CA PRO A 26 -14.96 3.71 -8.07
C PRO A 26 -14.03 2.49 -8.16
N GLY A 27 -13.95 1.92 -9.38
CA GLY A 27 -13.17 0.72 -9.68
C GLY A 27 -13.95 -0.58 -9.48
N VAL A 28 -13.23 -1.70 -9.45
CA VAL A 28 -13.81 -3.02 -9.21
C VAL A 28 -13.61 -3.39 -7.75
N VAL A 29 -14.68 -3.68 -7.03
CA VAL A 29 -14.59 -4.13 -5.63
C VAL A 29 -13.99 -5.53 -5.59
N ILE A 30 -12.87 -5.68 -4.87
CA ILE A 30 -12.23 -6.98 -4.60
C ILE A 30 -12.77 -7.57 -3.32
N ASP A 31 -12.84 -6.76 -2.25
CA ASP A 31 -13.36 -7.15 -0.94
C ASP A 31 -14.03 -5.97 -0.23
N HIS A 32 -14.93 -6.30 0.70
CA HIS A 32 -15.66 -5.34 1.50
C HIS A 32 -15.81 -5.84 2.93
N LEU A 33 -15.37 -5.01 3.89
CA LEU A 33 -15.56 -5.22 5.31
C LEU A 33 -16.51 -4.13 5.85
N SER A 34 -17.77 -4.51 6.14
CA SER A 34 -18.73 -3.56 6.70
C SER A 34 -18.22 -2.96 8.01
N LYS A 35 -18.48 -1.67 8.22
CA LYS A 35 -18.18 -0.93 9.46
C LYS A 35 -18.59 -1.66 10.75
N SER A 36 -19.68 -2.41 10.70
CA SER A 36 -20.20 -3.18 11.85
C SER A 36 -19.28 -4.31 12.30
N THR A 37 -18.34 -4.74 11.46
CA THR A 37 -17.35 -5.77 11.80
C THR A 37 -16.27 -5.25 12.74
N GLU A 38 -16.03 -3.93 12.78
CA GLU A 38 -14.91 -3.25 13.45
C GLU A 38 -13.56 -3.80 13.01
N LYS A 39 -13.51 -4.38 11.80
CA LYS A 39 -12.33 -4.76 11.04
C LYS A 39 -12.26 -3.90 9.80
N TYR A 40 -11.07 -3.52 9.42
CA TYR A 40 -10.84 -2.61 8.30
C TYR A 40 -9.88 -3.23 7.30
N ILE A 41 -10.00 -2.82 6.03
CA ILE A 41 -9.07 -3.20 4.97
C ILE A 41 -7.69 -2.65 5.31
N GLY A 42 -6.71 -3.53 5.44
CA GLY A 42 -5.33 -3.19 5.73
C GLY A 42 -4.55 -2.75 4.50
N SER A 43 -3.30 -3.14 4.43
CA SER A 43 -2.38 -2.71 3.38
C SER A 43 -2.54 -3.58 2.12
N PRO A 44 -3.15 -3.09 1.04
CA PRO A 44 -3.33 -3.89 -0.16
C PRO A 44 -2.03 -4.03 -0.97
N ALA A 45 -1.84 -5.19 -1.60
CA ALA A 45 -0.78 -5.45 -2.56
C ALA A 45 -1.34 -6.10 -3.83
N ILE A 46 -0.66 -5.91 -4.96
CA ILE A 46 -1.00 -6.52 -6.25
C ILE A 46 0.24 -7.08 -6.94
N CYS A 47 0.09 -8.24 -7.60
CA CYS A 47 1.09 -8.85 -8.43
C CYS A 47 0.50 -9.34 -9.75
N VAL A 48 1.14 -9.00 -10.87
CA VAL A 48 0.84 -9.55 -12.20
C VAL A 48 1.69 -10.80 -12.37
N LEU A 49 1.04 -11.95 -12.59
CA LEU A 49 1.72 -13.23 -12.79
C LEU A 49 2.19 -13.42 -14.24
N PRO A 50 3.16 -14.31 -14.50
CA PRO A 50 3.65 -14.58 -15.85
C PRO A 50 2.60 -15.10 -16.83
N ASP A 51 1.53 -15.75 -16.35
CA ASP A 51 0.40 -16.20 -17.15
C ASP A 51 -0.61 -15.08 -17.45
N GLY A 52 -0.37 -13.88 -16.94
CA GLY A 52 -1.20 -12.69 -17.09
C GLY A 52 -2.38 -12.61 -16.12
N SER A 53 -2.56 -13.56 -15.20
CA SER A 53 -3.50 -13.41 -14.08
C SER A 53 -2.98 -12.42 -13.04
N TYR A 54 -3.88 -11.91 -12.19
CA TYR A 54 -3.51 -11.01 -11.10
C TYR A 54 -3.75 -11.67 -9.76
N VAL A 55 -2.85 -11.42 -8.82
CA VAL A 55 -3.04 -11.77 -7.42
C VAL A 55 -3.03 -10.50 -6.60
N ALA A 56 -4.02 -10.34 -5.73
CA ALA A 56 -4.10 -9.23 -4.80
C ALA A 56 -4.24 -9.73 -3.36
N SER A 57 -3.82 -8.92 -2.41
CA SER A 57 -3.96 -9.24 -0.98
C SER A 57 -4.27 -8.00 -0.17
N HIS A 58 -4.91 -8.19 0.96
CA HIS A 58 -4.97 -7.19 2.04
C HIS A 58 -5.00 -7.89 3.39
N ASP A 59 -4.51 -7.21 4.42
CA ASP A 59 -4.62 -7.62 5.81
C ASP A 59 -5.86 -7.01 6.47
N GLU A 60 -6.29 -7.61 7.58
CA GLU A 60 -7.28 -7.03 8.48
C GLU A 60 -6.58 -6.24 9.59
N PHE A 61 -7.04 -5.02 9.87
CA PHE A 61 -6.68 -4.28 11.07
C PHE A 61 -7.92 -3.72 11.78
N GLY A 62 -7.75 -3.16 12.97
CA GLY A 62 -8.84 -2.54 13.73
C GLY A 62 -9.21 -3.30 15.01
N PRO A 63 -10.19 -2.77 15.78
CA PRO A 63 -10.45 -3.23 17.16
C PRO A 63 -10.78 -4.71 17.31
N ARG A 64 -11.41 -5.32 16.30
CA ARG A 64 -11.76 -6.76 16.30
C ARG A 64 -10.87 -7.61 15.40
N SER A 65 -9.77 -7.06 14.91
CA SER A 65 -8.79 -7.85 14.17
C SER A 65 -7.86 -8.61 15.11
N ALA A 66 -7.11 -9.56 14.55
CA ALA A 66 -6.08 -10.31 15.27
C ALA A 66 -4.68 -9.69 15.10
N GLU A 67 -4.57 -8.46 14.61
CA GLU A 67 -3.31 -7.84 14.15
C GLU A 67 -2.17 -7.86 15.19
N PHE A 68 -2.49 -7.81 16.49
CA PHE A 68 -1.48 -7.81 17.55
C PHE A 68 -1.03 -9.21 18.01
N TYR A 69 -1.70 -10.27 17.55
CA TYR A 69 -1.42 -11.66 17.98
C TYR A 69 -0.92 -12.52 16.82
N SER A 70 -1.76 -12.74 15.82
CA SER A 70 -1.48 -13.46 14.60
C SER A 70 -2.35 -12.84 13.49
N ALA A 71 -1.77 -11.89 12.75
CA ALA A 71 -2.53 -11.10 11.80
C ALA A 71 -3.06 -11.94 10.64
N ILE A 72 -4.18 -11.52 10.07
CA ILE A 72 -4.84 -12.21 8.96
C ILE A 72 -4.64 -11.43 7.67
N THR A 73 -4.18 -12.13 6.64
CA THR A 73 -4.11 -11.60 5.26
C THR A 73 -4.98 -12.45 4.33
N HIS A 74 -5.78 -11.80 3.49
CA HIS A 74 -6.62 -12.43 2.48
C HIS A 74 -5.98 -12.34 1.11
N ILE A 75 -6.08 -13.43 0.32
CA ILE A 75 -5.55 -13.53 -1.04
C ILE A 75 -6.70 -13.66 -2.03
N PHE A 76 -6.62 -12.91 -3.11
CA PHE A 76 -7.60 -12.88 -4.19
C PHE A 76 -6.89 -13.06 -5.53
N VAL A 77 -7.54 -13.78 -6.44
CA VAL A 77 -7.03 -14.04 -7.80
C VAL A 77 -8.06 -13.57 -8.83
N SER A 78 -7.58 -12.87 -9.85
CA SER A 78 -8.34 -12.53 -11.05
C SER A 78 -7.69 -13.18 -12.27
N ARG A 79 -8.47 -13.88 -13.08
CA ARG A 79 -8.04 -14.54 -14.33
C ARG A 79 -8.54 -13.80 -15.60
N ASP A 80 -9.22 -12.68 -15.42
CA ASP A 80 -9.88 -11.88 -16.47
C ASP A 80 -9.44 -10.42 -16.46
N LYS A 81 -8.18 -10.18 -16.08
CA LYS A 81 -7.56 -8.85 -16.06
C LYS A 81 -8.23 -7.86 -15.09
N GLY A 82 -8.66 -8.35 -13.93
CA GLY A 82 -9.22 -7.54 -12.85
C GLY A 82 -10.72 -7.26 -12.95
N LYS A 83 -11.43 -7.89 -13.90
CA LYS A 83 -12.88 -7.72 -14.04
C LYS A 83 -13.65 -8.42 -12.93
N THR A 84 -13.18 -9.62 -12.54
CA THR A 84 -13.73 -10.39 -11.41
C THR A 84 -12.60 -10.92 -10.52
N TRP A 85 -12.90 -11.10 -9.24
CA TRP A 85 -11.95 -11.55 -8.23
C TRP A 85 -12.53 -12.68 -7.39
N GLN A 86 -11.69 -13.66 -7.08
CA GLN A 86 -12.04 -14.77 -6.21
C GLN A 86 -11.08 -14.82 -5.03
N LYS A 87 -11.60 -14.87 -3.82
CA LYS A 87 -10.81 -15.15 -2.61
C LYS A 87 -10.32 -16.60 -2.65
N THR A 88 -9.01 -16.80 -2.65
CA THR A 88 -8.39 -18.12 -2.81
C THR A 88 -7.75 -18.64 -1.53
N ALA A 89 -7.24 -17.75 -0.67
CA ALA A 89 -6.63 -18.15 0.60
C ALA A 89 -6.85 -17.11 1.70
N THR A 90 -6.71 -17.58 2.93
CA THR A 90 -6.57 -16.75 4.13
C THR A 90 -5.31 -17.21 4.86
N LEU A 91 -4.37 -16.29 5.09
CA LEU A 91 -3.09 -16.55 5.70
C LEU A 91 -3.11 -16.04 7.14
N ASP A 92 -2.94 -16.93 8.08
CA ASP A 92 -2.74 -16.60 9.48
C ASP A 92 -1.26 -16.32 9.75
N GLY A 93 -0.94 -15.28 10.53
CA GLY A 93 0.42 -14.83 10.76
C GLY A 93 1.06 -14.19 9.50
N GLN A 94 0.33 -13.28 8.85
CA GLN A 94 0.82 -12.49 7.74
C GLN A 94 0.24 -11.07 7.80
N PHE A 95 1.10 -10.02 7.71
CA PHE A 95 0.70 -8.63 7.88
C PHE A 95 1.62 -7.67 7.09
N TRP A 96 1.13 -6.50 6.68
CA TRP A 96 1.86 -5.44 5.98
C TRP A 96 2.70 -5.95 4.79
N SER A 97 2.13 -6.88 4.05
CA SER A 97 2.88 -7.70 3.11
C SER A 97 2.77 -7.20 1.68
N ASN A 98 3.85 -7.36 0.92
CA ASN A 98 3.81 -7.22 -0.52
C ASN A 98 3.90 -8.56 -1.23
N LEU A 99 3.31 -8.62 -2.43
CA LEU A 99 3.37 -9.74 -3.36
C LEU A 99 4.45 -9.49 -4.42
N PHE A 100 5.20 -10.51 -4.78
CA PHE A 100 6.17 -10.43 -5.88
C PHE A 100 6.43 -11.80 -6.52
N VAL A 101 6.79 -11.80 -7.80
CA VAL A 101 7.24 -13.00 -8.51
C VAL A 101 8.76 -13.04 -8.52
N HIS A 102 9.32 -14.18 -8.18
CA HIS A 102 10.74 -14.45 -8.29
C HIS A 102 10.97 -15.88 -8.81
N GLN A 103 11.76 -16.04 -9.87
CA GLN A 103 12.03 -17.33 -10.53
C GLN A 103 10.76 -18.13 -10.86
N GLY A 104 9.72 -17.43 -11.32
CA GLY A 104 8.44 -18.04 -11.70
C GLY A 104 7.53 -18.42 -10.54
N MET A 105 7.97 -18.24 -9.29
CA MET A 105 7.15 -18.51 -8.09
C MET A 105 6.62 -17.21 -7.52
N LEU A 106 5.43 -17.26 -6.93
CA LEU A 106 4.82 -16.15 -6.22
C LEU A 106 5.23 -16.18 -4.75
N TYR A 107 5.62 -15.02 -4.23
CA TYR A 107 5.97 -14.84 -2.82
C TYR A 107 5.13 -13.75 -2.18
N ILE A 108 4.91 -13.86 -0.89
CA ILE A 108 4.39 -12.81 -0.02
C ILE A 108 5.34 -12.60 1.16
N LEU A 109 5.79 -11.35 1.36
CA LEU A 109 6.76 -10.98 2.39
C LEU A 109 6.24 -9.79 3.20
N GLY A 110 6.25 -9.93 4.51
CA GLY A 110 5.83 -8.91 5.46
C GLY A 110 6.16 -9.31 6.88
N THR A 111 5.33 -8.89 7.84
CA THR A 111 5.45 -9.32 9.24
C THR A 111 4.39 -10.34 9.59
N ASN A 112 4.55 -11.10 10.69
CA ASN A 112 3.54 -12.07 11.12
C ASN A 112 2.41 -11.43 11.95
N LYS A 113 2.61 -10.21 12.41
CA LYS A 113 1.65 -9.40 13.17
C LYS A 113 2.11 -7.95 13.21
N HIS A 114 1.30 -7.08 13.78
CA HIS A 114 1.68 -5.71 14.12
C HIS A 114 2.94 -5.71 14.99
N HIS A 115 4.04 -5.13 14.51
CA HIS A 115 5.38 -5.21 15.10
C HIS A 115 5.84 -6.66 15.36
N GLY A 116 5.73 -7.50 14.36
CA GLY A 116 6.13 -8.90 14.46
C GLY A 116 7.44 -9.23 13.74
N ASN A 117 7.72 -10.54 13.69
CA ASN A 117 8.83 -11.11 12.94
C ASN A 117 8.64 -10.89 11.43
N ILE A 118 9.72 -10.75 10.67
CA ILE A 118 9.65 -10.76 9.21
C ILE A 118 9.46 -12.21 8.74
N VAL A 119 8.42 -12.43 7.95
CA VAL A 119 8.04 -13.73 7.41
C VAL A 119 7.86 -13.67 5.90
N ILE A 120 8.15 -14.78 5.23
CA ILE A 120 7.94 -14.97 3.81
C ILE A 120 7.24 -16.30 3.55
N ARG A 121 6.33 -16.31 2.58
CA ARG A 121 5.68 -17.52 2.08
C ARG A 121 5.85 -17.62 0.59
N LYS A 122 5.81 -18.84 0.08
CA LYS A 122 5.87 -19.17 -1.35
C LYS A 122 4.61 -19.91 -1.79
N SER A 123 4.11 -19.54 -2.96
CA SER A 123 3.08 -20.26 -3.69
C SER A 123 3.62 -20.71 -5.04
N THR A 124 3.33 -21.94 -5.43
CA THR A 124 3.72 -22.54 -6.73
C THR A 124 2.54 -22.73 -7.66
N ASP A 125 1.34 -22.33 -7.24
CA ASP A 125 0.06 -22.57 -7.93
C ASP A 125 -0.74 -21.29 -8.14
N GLY A 126 -0.05 -20.14 -8.19
CA GLY A 126 -0.66 -18.83 -8.47
C GLY A 126 -1.51 -18.27 -7.33
N GLY A 127 -1.17 -18.59 -6.08
CA GLY A 127 -1.82 -18.01 -4.90
C GLY A 127 -2.95 -18.85 -4.31
N LEU A 128 -3.09 -20.11 -4.74
CA LEU A 128 -4.10 -21.03 -4.18
C LEU A 128 -3.63 -21.63 -2.85
N THR A 129 -2.36 -22.09 -2.80
CA THR A 129 -1.74 -22.64 -1.59
C THR A 129 -0.42 -21.96 -1.28
N TRP A 130 -0.02 -21.97 0.01
CA TRP A 130 1.13 -21.24 0.52
C TRP A 130 1.90 -22.04 1.56
N THR A 131 3.23 -21.90 1.54
CA THR A 131 4.08 -22.43 2.62
C THR A 131 3.78 -21.75 3.95
N GLN A 132 4.09 -22.41 5.07
CA GLN A 132 3.89 -21.88 6.42
C GLN A 132 5.24 -21.45 7.03
N PRO A 133 5.38 -20.21 7.54
CA PRO A 133 6.61 -19.74 8.17
C PRO A 133 6.61 -20.12 9.65
N TYR A 134 7.31 -21.21 10.02
CA TYR A 134 7.36 -21.66 11.41
C TYR A 134 8.77 -21.70 12.02
N ASP A 135 9.83 -21.69 11.20
CA ASP A 135 11.22 -21.63 11.67
C ASP A 135 12.16 -20.97 10.63
N ALA A 136 13.42 -20.87 11.01
CA ALA A 136 14.47 -20.22 10.21
C ALA A 136 14.76 -20.91 8.84
N THR A 137 14.24 -22.10 8.59
CA THR A 137 14.36 -22.82 7.31
C THR A 137 13.07 -22.84 6.51
N HIS A 138 11.98 -22.36 7.08
CA HIS A 138 10.65 -22.40 6.49
C HIS A 138 9.94 -21.04 6.50
N GLY A 139 10.66 -19.93 6.27
CA GLY A 139 10.05 -18.63 6.01
C GLY A 139 9.95 -17.69 7.22
N LEU A 140 10.40 -18.06 8.40
CA LEU A 140 10.67 -17.12 9.49
C LEU A 140 12.08 -16.56 9.28
N ILE A 141 12.20 -15.41 8.60
CA ILE A 141 13.49 -14.93 8.10
C ILE A 141 14.21 -13.96 9.04
N VAL A 142 13.48 -13.19 9.85
CA VAL A 142 14.08 -12.34 10.88
C VAL A 142 13.18 -12.28 12.10
N GLU A 143 13.70 -12.69 13.26
CA GLU A 143 12.99 -12.54 14.53
C GLU A 143 13.17 -11.12 15.10
N GLY A 144 12.13 -10.60 15.73
CA GLY A 144 12.11 -9.28 16.37
C GLY A 144 10.81 -8.53 16.12
N GLU A 145 10.85 -7.24 16.35
CA GLU A 145 9.74 -6.34 16.08
C GLU A 145 10.06 -5.49 14.84
N TYR A 146 9.26 -5.63 13.80
CA TYR A 146 9.44 -4.93 12.53
C TYR A 146 8.14 -4.27 12.08
N HIS A 147 8.30 -3.20 11.32
CA HIS A 147 7.27 -2.52 10.57
C HIS A 147 7.62 -2.54 9.08
N THR A 148 6.62 -2.55 8.21
CA THR A 148 6.77 -2.41 6.77
C THR A 148 5.43 -2.08 6.12
N ALA A 149 5.37 -1.98 4.80
CA ALA A 149 4.15 -1.84 4.00
C ALA A 149 4.33 -2.54 2.65
N PRO A 150 3.31 -2.72 1.81
CA PRO A 150 3.46 -3.23 0.45
C PRO A 150 4.26 -2.26 -0.42
N THR A 151 5.58 -2.32 -0.33
CA THR A 151 6.53 -1.56 -1.12
C THR A 151 7.39 -2.51 -1.97
N PRO A 152 8.04 -2.07 -3.05
CA PRO A 152 8.66 -2.97 -4.02
C PRO A 152 9.77 -3.86 -3.45
N VAL A 153 9.84 -5.08 -3.96
CA VAL A 153 11.05 -5.89 -3.98
C VAL A 153 11.78 -5.60 -5.27
N VAL A 154 13.07 -5.25 -5.19
CA VAL A 154 13.90 -4.88 -6.32
C VAL A 154 15.00 -5.91 -6.50
N VAL A 155 15.26 -6.33 -7.75
CA VAL A 155 16.37 -7.21 -8.10
C VAL A 155 17.48 -6.37 -8.73
N HIS A 156 18.67 -6.37 -8.12
CA HIS A 156 19.84 -5.66 -8.62
C HIS A 156 21.14 -6.33 -8.16
N ASN A 157 22.15 -6.36 -9.03
CA ASN A 157 23.48 -6.90 -8.74
C ASN A 157 23.46 -8.31 -8.11
N GLY A 158 22.63 -9.20 -8.65
CA GLY A 158 22.49 -10.56 -8.16
C GLY A 158 21.86 -10.70 -6.78
N ARG A 159 21.19 -9.67 -6.30
CA ARG A 159 20.47 -9.65 -5.01
C ARG A 159 19.04 -9.17 -5.16
N ILE A 160 18.19 -9.63 -4.25
CA ILE A 160 16.84 -9.15 -3.99
C ILE A 160 16.93 -8.17 -2.81
N TRP A 161 16.27 -7.03 -2.93
CA TRP A 161 16.30 -5.94 -1.94
C TRP A 161 14.91 -5.60 -1.45
N ARG A 162 14.76 -5.37 -0.14
CA ARG A 162 13.51 -5.00 0.51
C ARG A 162 13.75 -4.07 1.70
N ALA A 163 13.12 -2.91 1.68
CA ALA A 163 13.13 -1.98 2.81
C ALA A 163 12.19 -2.44 3.94
N VAL A 164 12.60 -2.28 5.17
CA VAL A 164 11.84 -2.56 6.39
C VAL A 164 12.26 -1.59 7.48
N GLU A 165 11.44 -1.40 8.51
CA GLU A 165 11.80 -0.64 9.69
C GLU A 165 11.93 -1.57 10.89
N TYR A 166 13.06 -1.48 11.61
CA TYR A 166 13.21 -2.12 12.92
C TYR A 166 12.42 -1.32 13.96
N ALA A 167 11.51 -1.99 14.67
CA ALA A 167 10.52 -1.32 15.51
C ALA A 167 10.82 -1.37 17.01
N THR A 168 12.04 -1.74 17.41
CA THR A 168 12.48 -1.86 18.80
C THR A 168 13.45 -0.73 19.16
N GLY A 169 13.07 0.51 18.89
CA GLY A 169 13.84 1.70 19.25
C GLY A 169 13.79 2.01 20.74
N LYS A 170 14.55 3.02 21.15
CA LYS A 170 14.62 3.49 22.56
C LYS A 170 13.30 4.09 23.06
N SER A 171 12.39 4.47 22.17
CA SER A 171 11.10 5.06 22.51
C SER A 171 10.00 4.00 22.43
N SER A 172 9.02 4.07 23.34
CA SER A 172 7.76 3.31 23.26
C SER A 172 6.70 4.05 22.40
N GLN A 173 6.94 5.32 22.01
CA GLN A 173 6.02 6.07 21.18
C GLN A 173 6.02 5.49 19.77
N TRP A 174 4.82 5.31 19.21
CA TRP A 174 4.65 4.93 17.83
C TRP A 174 5.45 5.88 16.91
N GLY A 175 6.06 5.37 15.89
CA GLY A 175 6.90 6.16 14.99
C GLY A 175 8.32 6.40 15.51
N LYS A 176 8.50 7.01 16.66
CA LYS A 176 9.83 7.26 17.25
C LYS A 176 10.59 5.99 17.65
N ARG A 177 9.91 4.84 17.68
CA ARG A 177 10.53 3.53 17.88
C ARG A 177 11.12 2.95 16.59
N TYR A 178 10.79 3.49 15.41
CA TYR A 178 11.19 2.92 14.14
C TYR A 178 12.59 3.38 13.72
N SER A 179 13.32 2.44 13.12
CA SER A 179 14.64 2.66 12.55
C SER A 179 14.66 2.14 11.12
N ALA A 180 15.05 2.97 10.16
CA ALA A 180 15.13 2.58 8.76
C ALA A 180 16.23 1.54 8.53
N MET A 181 15.95 0.50 7.74
CA MET A 181 16.91 -0.54 7.37
C MET A 181 16.50 -1.29 6.10
N MET A 182 17.45 -2.02 5.53
CA MET A 182 17.29 -2.83 4.34
C MET A 182 17.62 -4.28 4.64
N ILE A 183 16.83 -5.22 4.08
CA ILE A 183 17.17 -6.63 4.00
C ILE A 183 17.40 -7.02 2.55
N SER A 184 18.29 -7.99 2.31
CA SER A 184 18.60 -8.46 0.97
C SER A 184 19.05 -9.90 0.97
N ALA A 185 18.79 -10.62 -0.13
CA ALA A 185 19.24 -12.00 -0.34
C ALA A 185 19.81 -12.20 -1.74
N PRO A 186 20.77 -13.14 -1.97
CA PRO A 186 21.18 -13.51 -3.31
C PRO A 186 20.00 -14.03 -4.14
N VAL A 187 19.92 -13.67 -5.42
CA VAL A 187 18.80 -14.06 -6.32
C VAL A 187 18.66 -15.59 -6.47
N ASN A 188 19.74 -16.34 -6.28
CA ASN A 188 19.74 -17.81 -6.42
C ASN A 188 19.59 -18.53 -5.07
N ALA A 189 19.45 -17.80 -3.97
CA ALA A 189 19.28 -18.40 -2.65
C ALA A 189 17.83 -18.86 -2.43
N ASP A 190 17.66 -19.82 -1.54
CA ASP A 190 16.33 -20.17 -1.05
C ASP A 190 15.81 -19.07 -0.11
N LEU A 191 14.82 -18.32 -0.58
CA LEU A 191 14.27 -17.17 0.14
C LEU A 191 13.52 -17.56 1.42
N LEU A 192 13.17 -18.83 1.59
CA LEU A 192 12.51 -19.32 2.81
C LEU A 192 13.51 -19.53 3.97
N LYS A 193 14.82 -19.47 3.71
CA LYS A 193 15.87 -19.66 4.73
C LYS A 193 16.36 -18.33 5.27
N ALA A 194 16.35 -18.18 6.58
CA ALA A 194 16.85 -16.98 7.28
C ALA A 194 18.31 -16.70 6.97
N GLU A 195 19.16 -17.73 6.84
CA GLU A 195 20.59 -17.62 6.51
C GLU A 195 20.85 -16.96 5.13
N SER A 196 19.86 -17.00 4.23
CA SER A 196 19.96 -16.35 2.91
C SER A 196 19.90 -14.82 3.01
N TRP A 197 19.40 -14.27 4.10
CA TRP A 197 19.12 -12.85 4.21
C TRP A 197 20.21 -12.09 4.96
N THR A 198 20.67 -11.02 4.34
CA THR A 198 21.57 -10.01 4.93
C THR A 198 20.74 -8.84 5.42
N LYS A 199 21.10 -8.30 6.58
CA LYS A 199 20.51 -7.08 7.16
C LYS A 199 21.52 -5.94 7.15
N SER A 200 21.09 -4.72 6.83
CA SER A 200 21.90 -3.53 7.13
C SER A 200 21.89 -3.22 8.64
N ASN A 201 22.72 -2.29 9.09
CA ASN A 201 22.44 -1.60 10.34
C ASN A 201 21.10 -0.86 10.22
N SER A 202 20.47 -0.59 11.35
CA SER A 202 19.28 0.26 11.44
C SER A 202 19.67 1.71 11.78
N LEU A 203 18.94 2.68 11.18
CA LEU A 203 19.10 4.11 11.45
C LEU A 203 17.97 4.56 12.36
N PRO A 204 18.25 4.86 13.64
CA PRO A 204 17.22 5.18 14.62
C PRO A 204 16.59 6.57 14.35
N TYR A 205 15.47 6.82 15.03
CA TYR A 205 14.89 8.15 15.16
C TYR A 205 15.93 9.15 15.71
N ASP A 206 15.97 10.33 15.12
CA ASP A 206 16.76 11.47 15.61
C ASP A 206 15.86 12.70 15.72
N SER A 207 15.76 13.23 16.94
CA SER A 207 14.91 14.40 17.26
C SER A 207 15.42 15.72 16.68
N THR A 208 16.61 15.76 16.11
CA THR A 208 17.18 16.96 15.50
C THR A 208 16.79 17.14 14.03
N TYR A 209 16.29 16.08 13.39
CA TYR A 209 15.94 16.14 11.99
C TYR A 209 14.74 17.07 11.72
N LEU A 210 14.77 17.78 10.59
CA LEU A 210 13.77 18.74 10.13
C LEU A 210 13.42 19.79 11.21
N ASP A 211 14.44 20.33 11.87
CA ASP A 211 14.29 21.31 12.96
C ASP A 211 13.37 20.81 14.09
N GLY A 212 13.49 19.52 14.43
CA GLY A 212 12.72 18.87 15.48
C GLY A 212 11.29 18.46 15.10
N LYS A 213 10.94 18.52 13.82
CA LYS A 213 9.59 18.15 13.32
C LYS A 213 9.50 16.73 12.78
N PHE A 214 10.62 16.01 12.69
CA PHE A 214 10.65 14.61 12.29
C PHE A 214 10.15 13.72 13.43
N GLU A 215 9.25 12.80 13.14
CA GLU A 215 8.66 11.89 14.14
C GLU A 215 8.84 10.41 13.82
N ALA A 216 8.98 10.01 12.54
CA ALA A 216 9.16 8.59 12.19
C ALA A 216 9.74 8.35 10.81
N TRP A 217 10.49 7.24 10.70
CA TRP A 217 10.77 6.51 9.47
C TRP A 217 9.61 5.57 9.17
N LEU A 218 9.10 5.54 7.93
CA LEU A 218 7.95 4.70 7.55
C LEU A 218 8.10 4.17 6.12
N GLU A 219 7.70 2.93 5.93
CA GLU A 219 7.27 2.37 4.64
C GLU A 219 8.26 2.59 3.49
N GLY A 220 9.52 2.23 3.73
CA GLY A 220 10.62 2.42 2.79
C GLY A 220 10.45 1.68 1.47
N ASN A 221 10.97 2.28 0.40
CA ASN A 221 11.04 1.72 -0.94
C ASN A 221 12.50 1.43 -1.31
N ALA A 222 12.85 0.17 -1.57
CA ALA A 222 14.10 -0.15 -2.23
C ALA A 222 14.06 0.39 -3.67
N VAL A 223 14.99 1.27 -4.04
CA VAL A 223 15.02 1.91 -5.37
C VAL A 223 16.44 1.89 -5.90
N LEU A 224 16.59 1.50 -7.17
CA LEU A 224 17.84 1.63 -7.90
C LEU A 224 17.93 3.02 -8.51
N THR A 225 18.98 3.76 -8.18
CA THR A 225 19.24 5.10 -8.76
C THR A 225 19.72 5.01 -10.21
N PRO A 226 19.67 6.11 -11.00
CA PRO A 226 20.15 6.12 -12.37
C PRO A 226 21.63 5.74 -12.52
N ASP A 227 22.45 6.00 -11.51
CA ASP A 227 23.89 5.67 -11.47
C ASP A 227 24.17 4.29 -10.84
N GLY A 228 23.14 3.50 -10.55
CA GLY A 228 23.25 2.09 -10.14
C GLY A 228 23.50 1.88 -8.64
N HIS A 229 23.19 2.84 -7.79
CA HIS A 229 23.21 2.68 -6.34
C HIS A 229 21.86 2.23 -5.80
N MET A 230 21.86 1.50 -4.68
CA MET A 230 20.64 1.13 -3.97
C MET A 230 20.33 2.19 -2.93
N GLU A 231 19.12 2.73 -2.97
CA GLU A 231 18.58 3.64 -1.98
C GLU A 231 17.33 3.06 -1.34
N ASP A 232 17.08 3.42 -0.09
CA ASP A 232 15.80 3.28 0.58
C ASP A 232 15.14 4.66 0.64
N ILE A 233 14.06 4.84 -0.12
CA ILE A 233 13.30 6.07 -0.15
C ILE A 233 12.08 5.91 0.75
N LEU A 234 12.08 6.58 1.90
CA LEU A 234 11.08 6.40 2.95
C LEU A 234 10.06 7.52 2.97
N ARG A 235 8.81 7.12 3.17
CA ARG A 235 7.84 8.00 3.80
C ARG A 235 8.37 8.43 5.17
N ILE A 236 8.13 9.67 5.55
CA ILE A 236 8.39 10.14 6.91
C ILE A 236 7.10 10.64 7.58
N HIS A 237 7.03 10.51 8.89
CA HIS A 237 6.00 11.21 9.67
C HIS A 237 6.57 12.53 10.18
N ALA A 238 6.00 13.62 9.70
CA ALA A 238 6.36 15.00 10.10
C ALA A 238 5.10 15.89 9.99
N PRO A 239 4.06 15.64 10.83
CA PRO A 239 2.71 16.20 10.65
C PRO A 239 2.66 17.72 10.81
N ASN A 240 3.70 18.31 11.43
CA ASN A 240 3.81 19.74 11.66
C ASN A 240 4.56 20.49 10.52
N LEU A 241 4.88 19.79 9.43
CA LEU A 241 5.42 20.43 8.23
C LEU A 241 4.29 20.82 7.27
N PRO A 242 4.37 21.99 6.62
CA PRO A 242 3.40 22.41 5.62
C PRO A 242 3.53 21.62 4.30
N ASP A 243 4.74 21.17 4.00
CA ASP A 243 5.10 20.44 2.80
C ASP A 243 5.35 18.96 3.11
N GLU A 244 5.27 18.13 2.07
CA GLU A 244 5.51 16.69 2.15
C GLU A 244 6.95 16.37 1.73
N TYR A 245 7.62 15.56 2.53
CA TYR A 245 9.01 15.15 2.30
C TYR A 245 9.15 13.64 2.37
N CYS A 246 10.03 13.09 1.53
CA CYS A 246 10.62 11.77 1.68
C CYS A 246 12.04 11.90 2.22
N ALA A 247 12.55 10.81 2.80
CA ALA A 247 13.95 10.68 3.19
C ALA A 247 14.65 9.67 2.28
N VAL A 248 15.92 9.90 1.97
CA VAL A 248 16.71 9.03 1.10
C VAL A 248 17.89 8.47 1.87
N VAL A 249 17.85 7.18 2.15
CA VAL A 249 18.89 6.43 2.87
C VAL A 249 19.75 5.67 1.85
N ASN A 250 21.05 5.85 1.91
CA ASN A 250 22.00 5.15 1.05
C ASN A 250 22.30 3.76 1.60
N ILE A 251 22.27 2.74 0.72
CA ILE A 251 22.54 1.33 1.07
C ILE A 251 23.82 0.86 0.37
N SER A 252 24.75 0.27 1.13
CA SER A 252 25.97 -0.29 0.57
C SER A 252 25.70 -1.48 -0.35
N LYS A 253 26.59 -1.70 -1.34
CA LYS A 253 26.47 -2.78 -2.35
C LYS A 253 26.35 -4.20 -1.75
N ASP A 254 26.92 -4.42 -0.56
CA ASP A 254 26.84 -5.70 0.16
C ASP A 254 25.58 -5.82 1.04
N GLY A 255 24.78 -4.76 1.14
CA GLY A 255 23.55 -4.71 1.93
C GLY A 255 23.75 -4.61 3.44
N LYS A 256 24.97 -4.35 3.92
CA LYS A 256 25.28 -4.36 5.36
C LYS A 256 25.25 -2.99 6.00
N LYS A 257 25.36 -1.91 5.20
CA LYS A 257 25.42 -0.55 5.72
C LYS A 257 24.29 0.30 5.13
N ALA A 258 23.49 0.89 6.02
CA ALA A 258 22.62 2.01 5.76
C ALA A 258 23.26 3.28 6.30
N SER A 259 23.19 4.39 5.57
CA SER A 259 23.70 5.70 5.98
C SER A 259 22.77 6.81 5.50
N PHE A 260 22.64 7.86 6.29
CA PHE A 260 21.77 9.00 6.04
C PHE A 260 22.47 10.30 6.38
N ASP A 261 22.32 11.32 5.55
CA ASP A 261 22.70 12.70 5.84
C ASP A 261 21.41 13.51 6.05
N SER A 262 21.38 14.37 7.05
CA SER A 262 20.21 15.23 7.34
C SER A 262 19.81 16.18 6.21
N LYS A 263 20.63 16.29 5.15
CA LYS A 263 20.29 17.00 3.90
C LYS A 263 19.47 16.17 2.93
N ASP A 264 19.39 14.85 3.14
CA ASP A 264 18.74 13.91 2.20
C ASP A 264 17.22 13.76 2.48
N PHE A 265 16.60 14.87 2.91
CA PHE A 265 15.15 15.06 2.85
C PHE A 265 14.78 15.84 1.60
N TYR A 266 13.89 15.28 0.77
CA TYR A 266 13.48 15.90 -0.50
C TYR A 266 11.96 16.09 -0.53
N ARG A 267 11.52 17.22 -1.11
CA ARG A 267 10.09 17.42 -1.36
C ARG A 267 9.57 16.43 -2.38
N MET A 268 8.52 15.72 -2.03
CA MET A 268 7.85 14.78 -2.91
C MET A 268 6.35 14.85 -2.67
N PRO A 269 5.52 15.15 -3.68
CA PRO A 269 4.08 15.14 -3.54
C PRO A 269 3.59 13.78 -3.02
N GLY A 270 2.74 13.78 -2.01
CA GLY A 270 2.18 12.57 -1.43
C GLY A 270 3.09 11.81 -0.44
N ALA A 271 4.31 12.27 -0.20
CA ALA A 271 5.29 11.55 0.62
C ALA A 271 4.95 11.47 2.12
N SER A 272 3.99 12.24 2.60
CA SER A 272 3.46 12.08 3.99
C SER A 272 2.55 10.85 4.14
N LYS A 273 2.21 10.16 3.03
CA LYS A 273 1.41 8.92 2.96
C LYS A 273 2.22 7.82 2.28
N LYS A 274 1.78 6.55 2.40
CA LYS A 274 2.43 5.42 1.74
C LYS A 274 2.45 5.63 0.22
N PHE A 275 3.60 5.38 -0.39
CA PHE A 275 3.80 5.40 -1.83
C PHE A 275 4.59 4.18 -2.30
N THR A 276 4.56 3.93 -3.62
CA THR A 276 5.28 2.84 -4.27
C THR A 276 6.00 3.39 -5.49
N ILE A 277 7.34 3.34 -5.50
CA ILE A 277 8.16 3.82 -6.62
C ILE A 277 8.53 2.64 -7.52
N ARG A 278 8.34 2.81 -8.84
CA ARG A 278 8.80 1.86 -9.86
C ARG A 278 9.43 2.61 -11.02
N PHE A 279 10.45 2.02 -11.64
CA PHE A 279 11.12 2.57 -12.82
C PHE A 279 10.45 2.07 -14.10
N ASP A 280 10.11 2.98 -15.01
CA ASP A 280 9.66 2.64 -16.36
C ASP A 280 10.82 2.71 -17.34
N PRO A 281 11.30 1.57 -17.87
CA PRO A 281 12.44 1.54 -18.78
C PRO A 281 12.13 2.15 -20.16
N VAL A 282 10.85 2.36 -20.50
CA VAL A 282 10.45 2.96 -21.78
C VAL A 282 10.61 4.48 -21.74
N THR A 283 10.08 5.12 -20.70
CA THR A 283 10.19 6.60 -20.53
C THR A 283 11.46 7.01 -19.80
N GLN A 284 12.23 6.07 -19.25
CA GLN A 284 13.41 6.31 -18.40
C GLN A 284 13.07 7.19 -17.19
N LYS A 285 11.85 7.03 -16.65
CA LYS A 285 11.36 7.77 -15.48
C LYS A 285 10.99 6.83 -14.33
N TYR A 286 11.19 7.32 -13.13
CA TYR A 286 10.59 6.74 -11.92
C TYR A 286 9.16 7.25 -11.81
N LEU A 287 8.25 6.35 -11.52
CA LEU A 287 6.82 6.65 -11.39
C LEU A 287 6.34 6.26 -9.99
N SER A 288 5.35 7.00 -9.51
CA SER A 288 4.63 6.61 -8.29
C SER A 288 3.16 7.02 -8.40
N LEU A 289 2.28 6.24 -7.77
CA LEU A 289 0.90 6.61 -7.51
C LEU A 289 0.80 7.07 -6.06
N VAL A 290 0.44 8.32 -5.85
CA VAL A 290 0.50 8.99 -4.55
C VAL A 290 -0.80 9.70 -4.20
N ASN A 291 -1.03 9.95 -2.92
CA ASN A 291 -2.11 10.83 -2.48
C ASN A 291 -1.66 12.29 -2.54
N THR A 292 -2.03 13.01 -3.59
CA THR A 292 -1.81 14.46 -3.69
C THR A 292 -2.81 15.24 -2.84
N ILE A 293 -2.39 16.44 -2.41
CA ILE A 293 -3.27 17.40 -1.76
C ILE A 293 -3.76 18.37 -2.85
N GLU A 294 -5.05 18.30 -3.17
CA GLU A 294 -5.67 19.14 -4.18
C GLU A 294 -5.89 20.57 -3.66
N THR A 295 -5.92 21.53 -4.59
CA THR A 295 -6.18 22.94 -4.28
C THR A 295 -7.46 23.11 -3.46
N GLY A 296 -7.36 23.83 -2.36
CA GLY A 296 -8.45 24.06 -1.39
C GLY A 296 -8.56 23.02 -0.28
N TYR A 297 -7.66 22.04 -0.25
CA TYR A 297 -7.56 21.07 0.87
C TYR A 297 -6.33 21.33 1.76
N GLU A 298 -5.44 22.21 1.35
CA GLU A 298 -4.24 22.59 2.11
C GLU A 298 -4.63 23.16 3.50
N GLY A 299 -3.98 22.68 4.52
CA GLY A 299 -4.18 23.15 5.89
C GLY A 299 -5.51 22.79 6.55
N LYS A 300 -6.41 22.04 5.88
CA LYS A 300 -7.66 21.56 6.49
C LYS A 300 -7.40 20.57 7.63
N THR A 301 -6.33 19.82 7.54
CA THR A 301 -5.81 18.91 8.56
C THR A 301 -4.33 18.64 8.24
N SER A 302 -3.66 17.80 9.03
CA SER A 302 -2.28 17.39 8.73
C SER A 302 -2.19 16.67 7.38
N THR A 303 -1.08 16.85 6.66
CA THR A 303 -0.88 16.36 5.29
C THR A 303 -1.09 14.84 5.17
N ASP A 304 -0.71 14.07 6.18
CA ASP A 304 -0.85 12.61 6.24
C ASP A 304 -2.30 12.12 6.30
N ARG A 305 -3.26 13.01 6.61
CA ARG A 305 -4.69 12.69 6.72
C ARG A 305 -5.52 13.04 5.48
N ILE A 306 -4.95 13.76 4.51
CA ILE A 306 -5.63 14.09 3.24
C ILE A 306 -5.32 13.00 2.23
N ARG A 307 -6.29 12.11 1.96
CA ARG A 307 -6.10 10.88 1.15
C ARG A 307 -7.18 10.68 0.09
N ASN A 308 -7.91 11.74 -0.24
CA ASN A 308 -9.07 11.71 -1.13
C ASN A 308 -8.74 11.87 -2.62
N ALA A 309 -7.45 12.03 -2.98
CA ALA A 309 -6.99 12.07 -4.35
C ALA A 309 -5.84 11.10 -4.57
N VAL A 310 -5.74 10.53 -5.78
CA VAL A 310 -4.59 9.74 -6.25
C VAL A 310 -4.10 10.33 -7.55
N SER A 311 -2.80 10.60 -7.62
CA SER A 311 -2.15 11.12 -8.82
C SER A 311 -0.96 10.26 -9.23
N LEU A 312 -0.74 10.17 -10.54
CA LEU A 312 0.50 9.70 -11.13
C LEU A 312 1.53 10.84 -11.04
N ILE A 313 2.69 10.54 -10.48
CA ILE A 313 3.85 11.44 -10.46
C ILE A 313 5.05 10.78 -11.12
N SER A 314 5.96 11.58 -11.65
CA SER A 314 7.19 11.11 -12.29
C SER A 314 8.41 11.88 -11.84
N SER A 315 9.58 11.23 -11.95
CA SER A 315 10.90 11.83 -11.73
C SER A 315 11.94 11.16 -12.63
N THR A 316 12.96 11.90 -13.04
CA THR A 316 14.12 11.34 -13.74
C THR A 316 15.31 11.09 -12.81
N ASP A 317 15.30 11.68 -11.61
CA ASP A 317 16.45 11.73 -10.69
C ASP A 317 16.10 11.32 -9.23
N LEU A 318 14.83 10.95 -8.96
CA LEU A 318 14.31 10.62 -7.63
C LEU A 318 14.34 11.80 -6.63
N ARG A 319 14.68 13.00 -7.07
CA ARG A 319 14.80 14.20 -6.23
C ARG A 319 13.77 15.27 -6.62
N ASN A 320 13.51 15.37 -7.91
CA ASN A 320 12.56 16.32 -8.48
C ASN A 320 11.36 15.57 -9.03
N TRP A 321 10.19 15.74 -8.43
CA TRP A 321 8.97 15.03 -8.78
C TRP A 321 7.96 15.98 -9.41
N LYS A 322 7.31 15.51 -10.47
CA LYS A 322 6.25 16.22 -11.20
C LYS A 322 4.93 15.46 -11.08
N ILE A 323 3.85 16.17 -10.74
CA ILE A 323 2.49 15.63 -10.85
C ILE A 323 2.11 15.64 -12.33
N GLU A 324 1.80 14.46 -12.86
CA GLU A 324 1.44 14.28 -14.27
C GLU A 324 -0.08 14.29 -14.47
N GLN A 325 -0.80 13.42 -13.75
CA GLN A 325 -2.24 13.27 -13.92
C GLN A 325 -2.91 12.79 -12.64
N ARG A 326 -4.02 13.42 -12.27
CA ARG A 326 -4.92 12.92 -11.23
C ARG A 326 -5.77 11.78 -11.78
N LEU A 327 -5.75 10.63 -11.10
CA LEU A 327 -6.47 9.41 -11.50
C LEU A 327 -7.78 9.22 -10.72
N LEU A 328 -7.78 9.49 -9.42
CA LEU A 328 -8.95 9.37 -8.55
C LEU A 328 -9.11 10.63 -7.71
N PHE A 329 -10.35 10.97 -7.40
CA PHE A 329 -10.67 12.09 -6.51
C PHE A 329 -12.07 11.96 -5.94
N HIS A 330 -12.22 12.33 -4.66
CA HIS A 330 -13.51 12.54 -4.00
C HIS A 330 -13.49 13.84 -3.20
N GLU A 331 -14.61 14.57 -3.15
CA GLU A 331 -14.68 15.86 -2.47
C GLU A 331 -14.59 15.75 -0.95
N ASP A 332 -15.20 14.72 -0.37
CA ASP A 332 -15.13 14.48 1.07
C ASP A 332 -13.83 13.74 1.43
N TYR A 333 -12.91 14.45 2.10
CA TYR A 333 -11.63 13.90 2.55
C TYR A 333 -11.69 13.22 3.92
N ARG A 334 -12.84 13.30 4.62
CA ARG A 334 -12.99 12.78 5.99
C ARG A 334 -13.43 11.33 6.02
N LEU A 335 -14.34 10.97 5.11
CA LEU A 335 -14.96 9.65 5.05
C LEU A 335 -14.64 8.90 3.75
N HIS A 336 -14.09 9.61 2.74
CA HIS A 336 -13.68 9.02 1.47
C HIS A 336 -12.16 9.13 1.27
N ALA A 337 -11.55 8.02 0.86
CA ALA A 337 -10.12 7.94 0.62
C ALA A 337 -9.76 6.83 -0.37
N PHE A 338 -8.64 7.02 -1.05
CA PHE A 338 -7.98 6.03 -1.91
C PHE A 338 -6.52 5.96 -1.47
N GLN A 339 -6.15 4.98 -0.66
CA GLN A 339 -4.88 5.04 0.06
C GLN A 339 -4.12 3.71 0.01
N TYR A 340 -2.87 3.74 0.47
CA TYR A 340 -1.98 2.56 0.48
C TYR A 340 -1.86 1.90 -0.90
N ILE A 341 -1.83 2.72 -1.96
CA ILE A 341 -1.78 2.24 -3.33
C ILE A 341 -0.56 1.34 -3.54
N ASP A 342 -0.79 0.09 -3.99
CA ASP A 342 0.22 -0.72 -4.64
C ASP A 342 -0.16 -0.93 -6.09
N TRP A 343 0.83 -0.99 -6.99
CA TRP A 343 0.59 -0.98 -8.41
C TRP A 343 1.68 -1.69 -9.19
N GLN A 344 1.36 -2.16 -10.39
CA GLN A 344 2.32 -2.78 -11.32
C GLN A 344 2.03 -2.37 -12.77
N PHE A 345 3.04 -2.57 -13.63
CA PHE A 345 2.86 -2.48 -15.06
C PHE A 345 2.17 -3.74 -15.60
N ASP A 346 1.20 -3.57 -16.50
CA ASP A 346 0.61 -4.61 -17.34
C ASP A 346 0.71 -4.16 -18.81
N GLY A 347 1.86 -4.35 -19.42
CA GLY A 347 2.18 -3.88 -20.76
C GLY A 347 2.25 -2.36 -20.86
N LYS A 348 1.28 -1.74 -21.51
CA LYS A 348 1.15 -0.28 -21.63
C LYS A 348 0.32 0.36 -20.53
N ASP A 349 -0.30 -0.45 -19.67
CA ASP A 349 -1.20 0.00 -18.63
C ASP A 349 -0.52 -0.08 -17.25
N ILE A 350 -1.02 0.70 -16.30
CA ILE A 350 -0.79 0.53 -14.88
C ILE A 350 -2.04 -0.10 -14.27
N VAL A 351 -1.85 -1.18 -13.50
CA VAL A 351 -2.89 -1.79 -12.67
C VAL A 351 -2.56 -1.54 -11.20
N PHE A 352 -3.57 -1.17 -10.40
CA PHE A 352 -3.36 -0.84 -9.02
C PHE A 352 -4.54 -1.21 -8.11
N VAL A 353 -4.24 -1.41 -6.85
CA VAL A 353 -5.21 -1.64 -5.79
C VAL A 353 -5.16 -0.52 -4.77
N SER A 354 -6.31 -0.24 -4.18
CA SER A 354 -6.50 0.82 -3.19
C SER A 354 -7.23 0.29 -1.96
N ARG A 355 -6.77 0.70 -0.79
CA ARG A 355 -7.56 0.71 0.44
C ARG A 355 -8.51 1.90 0.34
N THR A 356 -9.79 1.63 0.07
CA THR A 356 -10.78 2.64 -0.30
C THR A 356 -11.82 2.80 0.81
N ALA A 357 -11.96 4.01 1.30
CA ALA A 357 -13.05 4.39 2.19
C ALA A 357 -14.18 5.00 1.37
N SER A 358 -15.39 4.47 1.52
CA SER A 358 -16.60 4.95 0.83
C SER A 358 -17.84 4.56 1.60
N GLU A 359 -18.98 5.17 1.25
CA GLU A 359 -20.28 4.73 1.76
C GLU A 359 -20.61 3.30 1.34
N ASP A 360 -21.37 2.60 2.15
CA ASP A 360 -22.00 1.32 1.86
C ASP A 360 -23.47 1.32 2.26
N ASN A 361 -24.17 0.18 2.13
CA ASN A 361 -25.58 0.05 2.51
C ASN A 361 -25.85 0.31 4.01
N ASN A 362 -24.81 0.39 4.84
CA ASN A 362 -24.87 0.63 6.28
C ASN A 362 -24.38 2.04 6.67
N GLY A 363 -24.14 2.92 5.69
CA GLY A 363 -23.65 4.27 5.86
C GLY A 363 -22.19 4.43 5.42
N ASP A 364 -21.51 5.46 5.91
CA ASP A 364 -20.13 5.77 5.56
C ASP A 364 -19.12 4.77 6.15
N ALA A 365 -17.92 4.74 5.60
CA ALA A 365 -16.75 4.11 6.24
C ALA A 365 -16.58 4.63 7.68
N HIS A 366 -15.82 3.92 8.51
CA HIS A 366 -15.54 4.38 9.86
C HIS A 366 -14.78 5.72 9.85
N SER A 367 -13.81 5.85 8.99
CA SER A 367 -13.08 7.09 8.69
C SER A 367 -12.39 6.96 7.31
N ALA A 368 -11.80 8.03 6.82
CA ALA A 368 -10.95 7.96 5.63
C ALA A 368 -9.78 6.97 5.82
N HIS A 369 -9.24 6.84 7.04
CA HIS A 369 -8.16 5.89 7.34
C HIS A 369 -8.68 4.46 7.52
N ASP A 370 -9.75 4.25 8.25
CA ASP A 370 -10.30 2.95 8.60
C ASP A 370 -11.31 2.53 7.52
N ALA A 371 -10.76 2.17 6.39
CA ALA A 371 -11.48 1.94 5.14
C ALA A 371 -12.16 0.58 5.09
N ASN A 372 -13.25 0.51 4.34
CA ASN A 372 -14.14 -0.64 4.25
C ASN A 372 -14.05 -1.41 2.93
N TYR A 373 -13.39 -0.88 1.89
CA TYR A 373 -13.24 -1.54 0.60
C TYR A 373 -11.77 -1.76 0.21
N MET A 374 -11.52 -2.87 -0.49
CA MET A 374 -10.38 -3.02 -1.38
C MET A 374 -10.88 -2.91 -2.81
N THR A 375 -10.35 -1.94 -3.58
CA THR A 375 -10.76 -1.72 -4.96
C THR A 375 -9.59 -1.89 -5.93
N PHE A 376 -9.89 -2.42 -7.12
CA PHE A 376 -8.96 -2.55 -8.23
C PHE A 376 -9.24 -1.47 -9.28
N HIS A 377 -8.18 -0.93 -9.86
CA HIS A 377 -8.21 0.10 -10.89
C HIS A 377 -7.20 -0.17 -11.98
N ARG A 378 -7.41 0.45 -13.14
CA ARG A 378 -6.49 0.45 -14.28
C ARG A 378 -6.35 1.85 -14.85
N ALA A 379 -5.12 2.26 -15.11
CA ALA A 379 -4.80 3.43 -15.92
C ALA A 379 -4.31 2.94 -17.28
N ASP A 380 -5.19 3.02 -18.28
CA ASP A 380 -4.91 2.57 -19.63
C ASP A 380 -3.89 3.51 -20.28
N ASP A 381 -2.94 2.93 -21.03
CA ASP A 381 -1.91 3.66 -21.80
C ASP A 381 -1.26 4.82 -21.02
N PHE A 382 -0.81 4.51 -19.79
CA PHE A 382 -0.37 5.51 -18.81
C PHE A 382 0.75 6.45 -19.34
N ARG A 383 1.53 6.01 -20.35
CA ARG A 383 2.60 6.82 -20.91
C ARG A 383 2.08 8.06 -21.63
N THR A 384 0.83 8.03 -22.10
CA THR A 384 0.15 9.21 -22.68
C THR A 384 -0.21 10.26 -21.63
N LEU A 385 -0.22 9.87 -20.35
CA LEU A 385 -0.49 10.76 -19.23
C LEU A 385 0.78 11.46 -18.73
N ILE A 386 1.96 11.04 -19.20
CA ILE A 386 3.25 11.56 -18.77
C ILE A 386 3.72 12.61 -19.78
N SER A 387 4.01 13.81 -19.28
CA SER A 387 4.57 14.87 -20.11
C SER A 387 5.99 14.54 -20.59
N HIS A 388 6.28 14.91 -21.80
CA HIS A 388 7.60 14.74 -22.44
C HIS A 388 8.65 15.69 -21.88
#